data_8ba2d4b9df34ded4f9dc414bae5c6943
#
_entry.id   8ba2d4b9df34ded4f9dc414bae5c6943
#
_cell.length_a   1.000
_cell.length_b   1.000
_cell.length_c   1.000
_cell.angle_alpha   90.00
_cell.angle_beta   90.00
_cell.angle_gamma   90.00
#
_symmetry.space_group_name_H-M   'P 1'
#
loop_
_entity.id
_entity.type
_entity.pdbx_description
1 polymer ?
#
loop_
_entity_poly.entity_id
_entity_poly.type
_entity_poly.pdbx_seq_one_letter_code
_entity_poly.pdbx_strand_id
1 'polypeptide(L)'
;KKLEHLELQRGEKKAIAPDTIYYKEEVKIGCGELNLFIGYSPSEKALQDFWVKRKGNGGCERNIESTVISMSLLQRVGGSFEMLEESFKGIGSCNSFVHARSKGAKLSKGSNCGQAIFNTLYDFVKRMEKNEGRYVLKQNFAEGDPNLPVVFGNPCPSCGKPLHRQGGCYTCDECGYNKCD
;
A
#
# COMPACT_ATOMS: atom_id res chain seq x y z
N LYS A 1 -25.94 2.44 1.01
CA LYS A 1 -25.64 2.75 2.42
C LYS A 1 -24.58 3.83 2.40
N LYS A 2 -24.94 5.06 2.81
CA LYS A 2 -23.97 6.15 3.05
C LYS A 2 -22.94 5.61 4.05
N LEU A 3 -21.67 5.67 3.68
CA LEU A 3 -20.57 5.58 4.64
C LEU A 3 -20.82 6.69 5.67
N GLU A 4 -21.02 6.32 6.93
CA GLU A 4 -21.02 7.28 8.01
C GLU A 4 -19.62 7.92 8.00
N HIS A 5 -19.58 9.19 7.61
CA HIS A 5 -18.39 10.01 7.80
C HIS A 5 -18.14 10.06 9.31
N LEU A 6 -17.13 9.36 9.77
CA LEU A 6 -16.54 9.62 11.08
C LEU A 6 -16.10 11.09 11.05
N GLU A 7 -16.77 11.93 11.83
CA GLU A 7 -16.33 13.32 12.06
C GLU A 7 -15.06 13.28 12.90
N LEU A 8 -13.92 13.17 12.21
CA LEU A 8 -12.61 13.27 12.85
C LEU A 8 -12.38 14.73 13.25
N GLN A 9 -11.99 14.96 14.49
CA GLN A 9 -11.55 16.27 14.92
C GLN A 9 -10.25 16.64 14.20
N ARG A 10 -10.02 17.94 14.01
CA ARG A 10 -8.81 18.44 13.34
C ARG A 10 -7.55 17.89 14.02
N GLY A 11 -6.70 17.19 13.27
CA GLY A 11 -5.49 16.55 13.79
C GLY A 11 -5.69 15.13 14.34
N GLU A 12 -6.92 14.63 14.40
CA GLU A 12 -7.20 13.25 14.79
C GLU A 12 -6.89 12.30 13.63
N LYS A 13 -6.31 11.16 13.98
CA LYS A 13 -5.93 10.12 13.04
C LYS A 13 -6.64 8.83 13.42
N LYS A 14 -7.35 8.22 12.47
CA LYS A 14 -7.97 6.91 12.68
C LYS A 14 -6.92 5.86 13.07
N ALA A 15 -7.19 5.11 14.13
CA ALA A 15 -6.38 3.95 14.50
C ALA A 15 -6.48 2.86 13.41
N ILE A 16 -5.42 2.05 13.26
CA ILE A 16 -5.44 0.90 12.36
C ILE A 16 -6.30 -0.19 12.99
N ALA A 17 -7.22 -0.76 12.22
CA ALA A 17 -8.10 -1.81 12.70
C ALA A 17 -7.28 -3.08 13.05
N PRO A 18 -7.63 -3.79 14.12
CA PRO A 18 -6.85 -4.95 14.60
C PRO A 18 -6.86 -6.14 13.64
N ASP A 19 -7.87 -6.23 12.76
CA ASP A 19 -8.01 -7.27 11.73
C ASP A 19 -7.37 -6.89 10.39
N THR A 20 -6.50 -5.88 10.38
CA THR A 20 -5.85 -5.41 9.15
C THR A 20 -4.94 -6.47 8.56
N ILE A 21 -5.18 -6.81 7.31
CA ILE A 21 -4.37 -7.73 6.51
C ILE A 21 -3.55 -6.91 5.51
N TYR A 22 -2.25 -7.22 5.41
CA TYR A 22 -1.36 -6.51 4.50
C TYR A 22 -1.14 -7.29 3.21
N TYR A 23 -1.43 -6.64 2.09
CA TYR A 23 -1.26 -7.16 0.73
C TYR A 23 -0.07 -6.48 0.07
N LYS A 24 0.59 -7.21 -0.82
CA LYS A 24 1.72 -6.70 -1.59
C LYS A 24 1.33 -6.57 -3.06
N GLU A 25 1.48 -5.38 -3.60
CA GLU A 25 1.34 -5.09 -5.03
C GLU A 25 2.68 -4.61 -5.61
N GLU A 26 2.97 -5.00 -6.83
CA GLU A 26 4.14 -4.53 -7.55
C GLU A 26 3.77 -3.32 -8.41
N VAL A 27 4.54 -2.24 -8.27
CA VAL A 27 4.39 -1.02 -9.06
C VAL A 27 5.60 -0.86 -9.95
N LYS A 28 5.41 -1.00 -11.26
CA LYS A 28 6.46 -0.80 -12.26
C LYS A 28 6.58 0.66 -12.62
N ILE A 29 7.72 1.24 -12.33
CA ILE A 29 8.03 2.66 -12.53
C ILE A 29 9.13 2.84 -13.55
N GLY A 30 9.35 4.07 -14.04
CA GLY A 30 10.31 4.35 -15.09
C GLY A 30 11.77 4.02 -14.77
N CYS A 31 12.13 3.92 -13.49
CA CYS A 31 13.48 3.62 -13.03
C CYS A 31 13.56 2.30 -12.22
N GLY A 32 12.60 1.38 -12.38
CA GLY A 32 12.61 0.07 -11.73
C GLY A 32 11.24 -0.35 -11.17
N GLU A 33 11.24 -0.98 -10.01
CA GLU A 33 10.05 -1.53 -9.38
C GLU A 33 9.95 -1.10 -7.92
N LEU A 34 8.71 -0.91 -7.45
CA LEU A 34 8.37 -0.70 -6.06
C LEU A 34 7.49 -1.85 -5.57
N ASN A 35 7.68 -2.26 -4.34
CA ASN A 35 6.71 -3.08 -3.64
C ASN A 35 5.82 -2.12 -2.82
N LEU A 36 4.53 -2.10 -3.14
CA LEU A 36 3.52 -1.37 -2.41
C LEU A 36 2.83 -2.33 -1.45
N PHE A 37 2.88 -2.03 -0.17
CA PHE A 37 2.21 -2.78 0.89
C PHE A 37 0.94 -2.04 1.28
N ILE A 38 -0.18 -2.74 1.32
CA ILE A 38 -1.51 -2.15 1.47
C ILE A 38 -2.22 -2.87 2.62
N GLY A 39 -2.48 -2.17 3.70
CA GLY A 39 -3.28 -2.64 4.82
C GLY A 39 -4.78 -2.46 4.53
N TYR A 40 -5.55 -3.52 4.62
CA TYR A 40 -6.99 -3.53 4.42
C TYR A 40 -7.67 -4.28 5.55
N SER A 41 -8.71 -3.69 6.13
CA SER A 41 -9.53 -4.34 7.15
C SER A 41 -10.76 -5.00 6.50
N PRO A 42 -10.92 -6.32 6.62
CA PRO A 42 -12.10 -7.02 6.15
C PRO A 42 -13.37 -6.61 6.88
N SER A 43 -13.30 -6.37 8.19
CA SER A 43 -14.47 -5.99 8.99
C SER A 43 -14.98 -4.59 8.64
N GLU A 44 -14.07 -3.65 8.45
CA GLU A 44 -14.42 -2.27 8.06
C GLU A 44 -14.63 -2.12 6.56
N LYS A 45 -14.19 -3.12 5.77
CA LYS A 45 -14.17 -3.08 4.29
C LYS A 45 -13.46 -1.82 3.77
N ALA A 46 -12.38 -1.45 4.43
CA ALA A 46 -11.68 -0.20 4.18
C ALA A 46 -10.16 -0.34 4.21
N LEU A 47 -9.51 0.49 3.40
CA LEU A 47 -8.07 0.69 3.44
C LEU A 47 -7.68 1.30 4.79
N GLN A 48 -6.62 0.76 5.40
CA GLN A 48 -6.15 1.20 6.72
C GLN A 48 -4.91 2.07 6.62
N ASP A 49 -3.87 1.55 6.00
CA ASP A 49 -2.62 2.26 5.72
C ASP A 49 -1.90 1.64 4.53
N PHE A 50 -0.85 2.29 4.08
CA PHE A 50 0.01 1.74 3.03
C PHE A 50 1.38 2.40 3.03
N TRP A 51 2.38 1.66 2.54
CA TRP A 51 3.76 2.13 2.36
C TRP A 51 4.42 1.45 1.18
N VAL A 52 5.57 1.96 0.77
CA VAL A 52 6.37 1.37 -0.31
C VAL A 52 7.75 0.97 0.17
N LYS A 53 8.30 -0.06 -0.49
CA LYS A 53 9.70 -0.40 -0.41
C LYS A 53 10.24 -0.60 -1.82
N ARG A 54 11.34 0.05 -2.15
CA ARG A 54 11.97 -0.10 -3.46
C ARG A 54 12.86 -1.33 -3.52
N LYS A 55 12.90 -1.96 -4.71
CA LYS A 55 13.95 -2.91 -5.07
C LYS A 55 15.07 -2.14 -5.79
N GLY A 56 16.23 -1.99 -5.17
CA GLY A 56 17.41 -1.35 -5.74
C GLY A 56 17.67 0.10 -5.28
N ASN A 57 18.82 0.64 -5.63
CA ASN A 57 19.29 1.96 -5.22
C ASN A 57 18.96 3.01 -6.28
N GLY A 58 18.23 4.06 -5.91
CA GLY A 58 17.94 5.18 -6.81
C GLY A 58 17.53 6.45 -6.08
N GLY A 59 17.94 7.60 -6.65
CA GLY A 59 17.92 8.91 -6.01
C GLY A 59 16.58 9.49 -5.55
N CYS A 60 15.43 8.92 -5.97
CA CYS A 60 14.10 9.39 -5.55
C CYS A 60 13.47 8.59 -4.40
N GLU A 61 14.16 7.57 -3.87
CA GLU A 61 13.58 6.61 -2.92
C GLU A 61 12.97 7.29 -1.71
N ARG A 62 13.72 8.19 -1.05
CA ARG A 62 13.24 8.91 0.14
C ARG A 62 12.04 9.80 -0.13
N ASN A 63 12.01 10.45 -1.30
CA ASN A 63 10.88 11.29 -1.70
C ASN A 63 9.64 10.45 -1.97
N ILE A 64 9.79 9.28 -2.57
CA ILE A 64 8.68 8.35 -2.82
C ILE A 64 8.14 7.82 -1.49
N GLU A 65 9.00 7.39 -0.57
CA GLU A 65 8.59 6.95 0.76
C GLU A 65 7.83 8.05 1.51
N SER A 66 8.37 9.27 1.56
CA SER A 66 7.71 10.43 2.19
C SER A 66 6.34 10.71 1.58
N THR A 67 6.25 10.67 0.24
CA THR A 67 5.00 10.90 -0.48
C THR A 67 3.96 9.85 -0.09
N VAL A 68 4.33 8.58 -0.08
CA VAL A 68 3.41 7.49 0.24
C VAL A 68 2.97 7.52 1.70
N ILE A 69 3.87 7.84 2.64
CA ILE A 69 3.53 8.05 4.05
C ILE A 69 2.53 9.20 4.18
N SER A 70 2.74 10.31 3.47
CA SER A 70 1.82 11.45 3.48
C SER A 70 0.45 11.10 2.91
N MET A 71 0.39 10.34 1.82
CA MET A 71 -0.85 9.83 1.24
C MET A 71 -1.59 8.92 2.23
N SER A 72 -0.88 8.00 2.87
CA SER A 72 -1.44 7.10 3.87
C SER A 72 -1.98 7.87 5.08
N LEU A 73 -1.25 8.89 5.54
CA LEU A 73 -1.71 9.76 6.61
C LEU A 73 -2.96 10.55 6.20
N LEU A 74 -2.97 11.14 5.00
CA LEU A 74 -4.12 11.89 4.48
C LEU A 74 -5.39 11.01 4.47
N GLN A 75 -5.28 9.78 4.01
CA GLN A 75 -6.39 8.84 4.02
C GLN A 75 -6.87 8.55 5.46
N ARG A 76 -5.97 8.39 6.42
CA ARG A 76 -6.32 8.11 7.83
C ARG A 76 -6.92 9.30 8.57
N VAL A 77 -6.69 10.53 8.12
CA VAL A 77 -7.34 11.73 8.66
C VAL A 77 -8.62 12.13 7.89
N GLY A 78 -9.14 11.23 7.07
CA GLY A 78 -10.43 11.40 6.38
C GLY A 78 -10.33 11.96 4.96
N GLY A 79 -9.13 12.07 4.39
CA GLY A 79 -8.96 12.43 2.99
C GLY A 79 -9.49 11.35 2.05
N SER A 80 -10.21 11.74 0.99
CA SER A 80 -10.76 10.80 0.01
C SER A 80 -9.77 10.48 -1.11
N PHE A 81 -10.06 9.39 -1.85
CA PHE A 81 -9.28 9.04 -3.04
C PHE A 81 -9.39 10.08 -4.15
N GLU A 82 -10.54 10.76 -4.25
CA GLU A 82 -10.76 11.84 -5.21
C GLU A 82 -9.84 13.04 -4.91
N MET A 83 -9.64 13.38 -3.64
CA MET A 83 -8.69 14.42 -3.23
C MET A 83 -7.25 14.04 -3.61
N LEU A 84 -6.87 12.79 -3.43
CA LEU A 84 -5.55 12.30 -3.84
C LEU A 84 -5.39 12.34 -5.37
N GLU A 85 -6.39 11.87 -6.12
CA GLU A 85 -6.40 11.93 -7.58
C GLU A 85 -6.21 13.34 -8.10
N GLU A 86 -6.98 14.30 -7.56
CA GLU A 86 -6.91 15.71 -7.94
C GLU A 86 -5.53 16.30 -7.68
N SER A 87 -4.93 15.95 -6.53
CA SER A 87 -3.58 16.40 -6.17
C SER A 87 -2.49 15.91 -7.15
N PHE A 88 -2.70 14.80 -7.84
CA PHE A 88 -1.73 14.25 -8.79
C PHE A 88 -1.99 14.63 -10.26
N LYS A 89 -3.18 15.13 -10.60
CA LYS A 89 -3.53 15.51 -11.99
C LYS A 89 -2.61 16.55 -12.60
N GLY A 90 -2.17 17.52 -11.79
CA GLY A 90 -1.31 18.61 -12.22
C GLY A 90 0.18 18.29 -12.28
N ILE A 91 0.60 17.13 -11.81
CA ILE A 91 2.02 16.76 -11.75
C ILE A 91 2.48 16.23 -13.10
N GLY A 92 3.51 16.84 -13.66
CA GLY A 92 4.09 16.48 -14.96
C GLY A 92 4.71 15.08 -14.98
N SER A 93 5.05 14.64 -16.18
CA SER A 93 5.66 13.33 -16.41
C SER A 93 7.09 13.27 -15.89
N CYS A 94 7.46 12.15 -15.28
CA CYS A 94 8.84 11.85 -14.93
C CYS A 94 9.63 11.41 -16.18
N ASN A 95 10.82 11.99 -16.41
CA ASN A 95 11.67 11.66 -17.55
C ASN A 95 11.99 10.16 -17.64
N SER A 96 12.18 9.48 -16.51
CA SER A 96 12.41 8.03 -16.50
C SER A 96 11.20 7.24 -17.02
N PHE A 97 9.96 7.70 -16.75
CA PHE A 97 8.76 7.09 -17.32
C PHE A 97 8.67 7.27 -18.84
N VAL A 98 8.95 8.48 -19.32
CA VAL A 98 8.98 8.79 -20.76
C VAL A 98 10.02 7.92 -21.46
N HIS A 99 11.23 7.88 -20.93
CA HIS A 99 12.33 7.09 -21.50
C HIS A 99 12.06 5.58 -21.48
N ALA A 100 11.57 5.03 -20.37
CA ALA A 100 11.27 3.61 -20.30
C ALA A 100 10.15 3.21 -21.27
N ARG A 101 9.11 4.03 -21.43
CA ARG A 101 8.03 3.80 -22.40
C ARG A 101 8.51 3.89 -23.84
N SER A 102 9.38 4.84 -24.16
CA SER A 102 9.96 4.94 -25.52
C SER A 102 10.78 3.71 -25.89
N LYS A 103 11.28 2.96 -24.90
CA LYS A 103 11.94 1.66 -25.06
C LYS A 103 10.99 0.45 -24.99
N GLY A 104 9.67 0.68 -24.96
CA GLY A 104 8.67 -0.39 -24.94
C GLY A 104 8.44 -1.04 -23.58
N ALA A 105 8.94 -0.45 -22.47
CA ALA A 105 8.72 -1.00 -21.14
C ALA A 105 7.23 -0.93 -20.74
N LYS A 106 6.72 -2.04 -20.17
CA LYS A 106 5.38 -2.11 -19.60
C LYS A 106 5.41 -1.56 -18.17
N LEU A 107 4.96 -0.33 -17.99
CA LEU A 107 4.90 0.34 -16.69
C LEU A 107 3.47 0.30 -16.11
N SER A 108 3.38 0.49 -14.80
CA SER A 108 2.10 0.76 -14.14
C SER A 108 1.45 2.04 -14.69
N LYS A 109 0.12 2.12 -14.59
CA LYS A 109 -0.66 3.26 -15.10
C LYS A 109 -0.27 4.54 -14.37
N GLY A 110 0.08 5.58 -15.13
CA GLY A 110 0.53 6.88 -14.60
C GLY A 110 1.76 7.38 -15.35
N SER A 111 2.13 8.63 -15.19
CA SER A 111 3.29 9.26 -15.84
C SER A 111 4.43 9.61 -14.88
N ASN A 112 4.20 9.39 -13.59
CA ASN A 112 5.18 9.54 -12.50
C ASN A 112 4.89 8.54 -11.38
N CYS A 113 5.77 8.47 -10.39
CA CYS A 113 5.65 7.50 -9.29
C CYS A 113 4.39 7.69 -8.45
N GLY A 114 4.02 8.93 -8.13
CA GLY A 114 2.81 9.24 -7.36
C GLY A 114 1.55 8.72 -8.05
N GLN A 115 1.40 9.03 -9.34
CA GLN A 115 0.27 8.55 -10.15
C GLN A 115 0.28 7.01 -10.29
N ALA A 116 1.45 6.39 -10.47
CA ALA A 116 1.55 4.93 -10.60
C ALA A 116 1.13 4.22 -9.31
N ILE A 117 1.55 4.74 -8.16
CA ILE A 117 1.17 4.24 -6.83
C ILE A 117 -0.33 4.45 -6.60
N PHE A 118 -0.83 5.67 -6.83
CA PHE A 118 -2.25 5.99 -6.69
C PHE A 118 -3.14 5.06 -7.53
N ASN A 119 -2.83 4.90 -8.81
CA ASN A 119 -3.61 4.02 -9.69
C ASN A 119 -3.57 2.55 -9.23
N THR A 120 -2.44 2.09 -8.68
CA THR A 120 -2.34 0.74 -8.13
C THR A 120 -3.19 0.57 -6.87
N LEU A 121 -3.19 1.56 -5.97
CA LEU A 121 -4.07 1.59 -4.79
C LEU A 121 -5.54 1.62 -5.21
N TYR A 122 -5.90 2.48 -6.15
CA TYR A 122 -7.27 2.60 -6.64
C TYR A 122 -7.77 1.29 -7.26
N ASP A 123 -6.96 0.67 -8.12
CA ASP A 123 -7.27 -0.63 -8.72
C ASP A 123 -7.38 -1.73 -7.66
N PHE A 124 -6.58 -1.69 -6.59
CA PHE A 124 -6.68 -2.61 -5.46
C PHE A 124 -8.01 -2.44 -4.74
N VAL A 125 -8.38 -1.22 -4.35
CA VAL A 125 -9.65 -0.95 -3.66
C VAL A 125 -10.84 -1.39 -4.51
N LYS A 126 -10.84 -1.08 -5.81
CA LYS A 126 -11.89 -1.52 -6.74
C LYS A 126 -12.01 -3.05 -6.84
N ARG A 127 -10.89 -3.78 -6.80
CA ARG A 127 -10.91 -5.24 -6.77
C ARG A 127 -11.50 -5.76 -5.46
N MET A 128 -11.13 -5.15 -4.32
CA MET A 128 -11.68 -5.53 -3.02
C MET A 128 -13.19 -5.28 -2.95
N GLU A 129 -13.66 -4.14 -3.43
CA GLU A 129 -15.09 -3.81 -3.51
C GLU A 129 -15.86 -4.82 -4.36
N LYS A 130 -15.34 -5.14 -5.56
CA LYS A 130 -15.98 -6.09 -6.49
C LYS A 130 -16.08 -7.51 -5.93
N ASN A 131 -15.11 -7.91 -5.11
CA ASN A 131 -15.02 -9.25 -4.54
C ASN A 131 -15.50 -9.31 -3.08
N GLU A 132 -16.33 -8.36 -2.65
CA GLU A 132 -16.89 -8.30 -1.30
C GLU A 132 -15.82 -8.35 -0.18
N GLY A 133 -14.68 -7.74 -0.41
CA GLY A 133 -13.56 -7.73 0.52
C GLY A 133 -12.63 -8.96 0.42
N ARG A 134 -12.88 -9.87 -0.52
CA ARG A 134 -11.96 -10.98 -0.78
C ARG A 134 -10.88 -10.57 -1.77
N TYR A 135 -9.63 -10.76 -1.39
CA TYR A 135 -8.50 -10.53 -2.29
C TYR A 135 -8.38 -11.67 -3.31
N VAL A 136 -8.53 -11.33 -4.59
CA VAL A 136 -8.26 -12.27 -5.68
C VAL A 136 -6.86 -11.95 -6.22
N LEU A 137 -5.94 -12.89 -6.01
CA LEU A 137 -4.60 -12.81 -6.59
C LEU A 137 -4.70 -12.63 -8.12
N LYS A 138 -3.94 -11.70 -8.69
CA LYS A 138 -3.66 -11.74 -10.12
C LYS A 138 -3.01 -13.10 -10.41
N GLN A 139 -3.68 -13.90 -11.24
CA GLN A 139 -3.23 -15.23 -11.64
C GLN A 139 -1.80 -15.17 -12.21
N ASN A 140 -0.79 -15.42 -11.40
CA ASN A 140 0.60 -15.68 -11.79
C ASN A 140 1.44 -16.25 -10.65
N PHE A 141 0.81 -16.84 -9.61
CA PHE A 141 1.56 -17.62 -8.62
C PHE A 141 1.08 -19.07 -8.65
N ALA A 142 2.02 -19.95 -8.95
CA ALA A 142 1.83 -21.39 -8.90
C ALA A 142 1.42 -21.83 -7.48
N GLU A 143 0.37 -22.64 -7.44
CA GLU A 143 0.05 -23.63 -6.41
C GLU A 143 0.24 -23.25 -4.93
N GLY A 144 -0.74 -22.53 -4.41
CA GLY A 144 -1.08 -22.41 -3.00
C GLY A 144 -2.58 -22.16 -2.89
N ASP A 145 -3.22 -22.62 -1.83
CA ASP A 145 -4.66 -22.47 -1.59
C ASP A 145 -5.13 -21.02 -1.87
N PRO A 146 -6.05 -20.79 -2.84
CA PRO A 146 -6.50 -19.47 -3.21
C PRO A 146 -7.29 -18.73 -2.11
N ASN A 147 -7.56 -19.38 -0.98
CA ASN A 147 -8.33 -18.83 0.13
C ASN A 147 -7.49 -18.43 1.35
N LEU A 148 -6.18 -18.66 1.33
CA LEU A 148 -5.31 -18.21 2.42
C LEU A 148 -4.84 -16.77 2.15
N PRO A 149 -5.14 -15.84 3.06
CA PRO A 149 -4.49 -14.52 3.01
C PRO A 149 -2.98 -14.72 3.15
N VAL A 150 -2.23 -14.21 2.19
CA VAL A 150 -0.77 -14.20 2.29
C VAL A 150 -0.41 -13.20 3.39
N VAL A 151 -0.27 -13.71 4.60
CA VAL A 151 0.22 -12.92 5.74
C VAL A 151 1.72 -12.71 5.51
N PHE A 152 2.09 -11.56 4.97
CA PHE A 152 3.47 -11.13 4.92
C PHE A 152 3.85 -10.49 6.26
N GLY A 153 4.10 -11.32 7.24
CA GLY A 153 4.92 -10.98 8.37
C GLY A 153 6.16 -11.88 8.33
N ASN A 154 7.35 -11.34 8.52
CA ASN A 154 8.47 -12.20 8.85
C ASN A 154 8.06 -12.98 10.09
N PRO A 155 8.15 -14.31 10.11
CA PRO A 155 7.81 -15.07 11.29
C PRO A 155 8.69 -14.61 12.46
N CYS A 156 8.10 -14.45 13.62
CA CYS A 156 8.83 -14.12 14.83
C CYS A 156 9.91 -15.19 15.08
N PRO A 157 11.18 -14.81 15.25
CA PRO A 157 12.26 -15.77 15.47
C PRO A 157 12.13 -16.54 16.80
N SER A 158 11.31 -16.02 17.72
CA SER A 158 11.12 -16.64 19.05
C SER A 158 9.95 -17.63 19.07
N CYS A 159 8.86 -17.38 18.33
CA CYS A 159 7.63 -18.20 18.42
C CYS A 159 7.00 -18.56 17.08
N GLY A 160 7.55 -18.12 15.95
CA GLY A 160 7.03 -18.41 14.61
C GLY A 160 5.75 -17.69 14.22
N LYS A 161 5.14 -16.90 15.11
CA LYS A 161 3.93 -16.11 14.83
C LYS A 161 4.26 -14.87 14.00
N PRO A 162 3.29 -14.28 13.27
CA PRO A 162 3.54 -13.09 12.47
C PRO A 162 3.98 -11.90 13.33
N LEU A 163 4.93 -11.12 12.81
CA LEU A 163 5.36 -9.86 13.41
C LEU A 163 4.52 -8.71 12.87
N HIS A 164 4.14 -7.77 13.76
CA HIS A 164 3.52 -6.50 13.39
C HIS A 164 4.57 -5.39 13.32
N ARG A 165 4.39 -4.45 12.42
CA ARG A 165 5.25 -3.25 12.37
C ARG A 165 4.55 -2.09 13.08
N GLN A 166 5.15 -1.63 14.17
CA GLN A 166 4.65 -0.49 14.94
C GLN A 166 5.79 0.52 15.14
N GLY A 167 5.61 1.75 14.67
CA GLY A 167 6.56 2.84 14.90
C GLY A 167 7.98 2.63 14.33
N GLY A 168 8.14 1.77 13.30
CA GLY A 168 9.45 1.42 12.75
C GLY A 168 10.05 0.14 13.30
N CYS A 169 9.43 -0.45 14.33
CA CYS A 169 9.85 -1.71 14.94
C CYS A 169 8.95 -2.87 14.51
N TYR A 170 9.51 -4.08 14.50
CA TYR A 170 8.77 -5.33 14.34
C TYR A 170 8.46 -5.91 15.71
N THR A 171 7.20 -6.00 16.07
CA THR A 171 6.74 -6.49 17.39
C THR A 171 5.90 -7.75 17.22
N CYS A 172 6.09 -8.72 18.10
CA CYS A 172 5.26 -9.92 18.21
C CYS A 172 4.33 -9.79 19.41
N ASP A 173 3.02 -9.77 19.17
CA ASP A 173 2.02 -9.65 20.25
C ASP A 173 1.92 -10.91 21.12
N GLU A 174 2.32 -12.07 20.55
CA GLU A 174 2.21 -13.35 21.24
C GLU A 174 3.35 -13.60 22.26
N CYS A 175 4.58 -13.17 21.96
CA CYS A 175 5.74 -13.44 22.82
C CYS A 175 6.51 -12.19 23.25
N GLY A 176 6.07 -10.99 22.86
CA GLY A 176 6.71 -9.73 23.21
C GLY A 176 8.05 -9.46 22.49
N TYR A 177 8.41 -10.28 21.49
CA TYR A 177 9.62 -10.00 20.70
C TYR A 177 9.49 -8.66 19.99
N ASN A 178 10.56 -7.84 20.10
CA ASN A 178 10.63 -6.52 19.46
C ASN A 178 12.00 -6.33 18.82
N LYS A 179 12.02 -5.88 17.55
CA LYS A 179 13.23 -5.52 16.83
C LYS A 179 12.99 -4.23 16.05
N CYS A 180 13.76 -3.19 16.38
CA CYS A 180 13.77 -1.92 15.66
C CYS A 180 14.97 -1.89 14.71
N ASP A 181 14.81 -1.31 13.50
CA ASP A 181 15.88 -1.05 12.52
C ASP A 181 16.41 0.38 12.69
#